data_0239ef5c34d1c222069f25a8869d31fb
#
_entry.id   0239ef5c34d1c222069f25a8869d31fb
#
_cell.length_a   1.000
_cell.length_b   1.000
_cell.length_c   1.000
_cell.angle_alpha   90.00
_cell.angle_beta   90.00
_cell.angle_gamma   90.00
#
_symmetry.space_group_name_H-M   'P 1'
#
loop_
_entity.id
_entity.type
_entity.pdbx_description
1 polymer ?
#
loop_
_entity_poly.entity_id
_entity_poly.type
_entity_poly.pdbx_seq_one_letter_code
_entity_poly.pdbx_strand_id
1 'polypeptide(L)'
;MLGDADDVATLLDALGYPCDRGEAAERIAFVTGDPRQTLLLAELDGVVCGLIALHWIYSVAHGADLARITALVVAPGYARRGIGRRLLREAEQMARRAGVARIEVTSNIRRTEAHVFYRNCGYTDGSLRFVKLLGD
;
A
#
# COMPACT_ATOMS: atom_id res chain seq x y z
N MET A 1 -12.13 -12.05 -0.50
CA MET A 1 -10.70 -11.74 -0.73
C MET A 1 -10.09 -12.53 -1.86
N LEU A 2 -10.15 -13.86 -1.85
CA LEU A 2 -9.61 -14.63 -2.96
C LEU A 2 -10.35 -14.39 -4.27
N GLY A 3 -11.66 -14.08 -4.23
CA GLY A 3 -12.42 -13.72 -5.41
C GLY A 3 -12.01 -12.40 -6.06
N ASP A 4 -11.17 -11.62 -5.38
CA ASP A 4 -10.68 -10.33 -5.89
C ASP A 4 -9.35 -10.46 -6.64
N ALA A 5 -8.83 -11.70 -6.82
CA ALA A 5 -7.49 -11.91 -7.36
C ALA A 5 -7.26 -11.30 -8.74
N ASP A 6 -8.26 -11.36 -9.63
CA ASP A 6 -8.14 -10.76 -10.97
C ASP A 6 -7.97 -9.24 -10.88
N ASP A 7 -8.79 -8.59 -10.07
CA ASP A 7 -8.72 -7.14 -9.90
C ASP A 7 -7.41 -6.72 -9.24
N VAL A 8 -6.95 -7.49 -8.24
CA VAL A 8 -5.67 -7.21 -7.56
C VAL A 8 -4.51 -7.39 -8.54
N ALA A 9 -4.54 -8.43 -9.39
CA ALA A 9 -3.51 -8.62 -10.41
C ALA A 9 -3.45 -7.41 -11.35
N THR A 10 -4.61 -6.90 -11.78
CA THR A 10 -4.68 -5.71 -12.62
C THR A 10 -4.10 -4.49 -11.93
N LEU A 11 -4.40 -4.31 -10.65
CA LEU A 11 -3.88 -3.18 -9.87
C LEU A 11 -2.35 -3.26 -9.69
N LEU A 12 -1.81 -4.43 -9.42
CA LEU A 12 -0.38 -4.61 -9.27
C LEU A 12 0.36 -4.37 -10.59
N ASP A 13 -0.24 -4.79 -11.70
CA ASP A 13 0.30 -4.49 -13.02
C ASP A 13 0.36 -2.97 -13.26
N ALA A 14 -0.72 -2.26 -12.93
CA ALA A 14 -0.78 -0.81 -13.05
C ALA A 14 0.28 -0.11 -12.19
N LEU A 15 0.61 -0.70 -11.04
CA LEU A 15 1.66 -0.18 -10.16
C LEU A 15 3.07 -0.41 -10.71
N GLY A 16 3.22 -1.31 -11.68
CA GLY A 16 4.51 -1.65 -12.27
C GLY A 16 5.08 -2.99 -11.79
N TYR A 17 4.26 -3.81 -11.15
CA TYR A 17 4.66 -5.12 -10.64
C TYR A 17 3.73 -6.20 -11.19
N PRO A 18 3.88 -6.56 -12.48
CA PRO A 18 2.97 -7.53 -13.11
C PRO A 18 2.93 -8.86 -12.36
N CYS A 19 1.74 -9.39 -12.19
CA CYS A 19 1.55 -10.73 -11.67
C CYS A 19 0.27 -11.31 -12.27
N ASP A 20 0.22 -12.64 -12.35
CA ASP A 20 -0.98 -13.30 -12.82
C ASP A 20 -1.99 -13.50 -11.67
N ARG A 21 -3.16 -14.04 -12.01
CA ARG A 21 -4.22 -14.26 -11.02
C ARG A 21 -3.78 -15.21 -9.90
N GLY A 22 -3.06 -16.26 -10.23
CA GLY A 22 -2.59 -17.24 -9.24
C GLY A 22 -1.63 -16.62 -8.26
N GLU A 23 -0.69 -15.82 -8.76
CA GLU A 23 0.25 -15.08 -7.92
C GLU A 23 -0.48 -14.07 -7.04
N ALA A 24 -1.47 -13.36 -7.57
CA ALA A 24 -2.25 -12.41 -6.79
C ALA A 24 -3.02 -13.12 -5.68
N ALA A 25 -3.63 -14.28 -5.97
CA ALA A 25 -4.33 -15.07 -4.97
C ALA A 25 -3.41 -15.52 -3.84
N GLU A 26 -2.20 -15.96 -4.18
CA GLU A 26 -1.21 -16.37 -3.17
C GLU A 26 -0.81 -15.20 -2.27
N ARG A 27 -0.60 -14.01 -2.86
CA ARG A 27 -0.24 -12.80 -2.11
C ARG A 27 -1.36 -12.36 -1.17
N ILE A 28 -2.61 -12.41 -1.64
CA ILE A 28 -3.77 -12.10 -0.79
C ILE A 28 -3.84 -13.06 0.39
N ALA A 29 -3.68 -14.37 0.14
CA ALA A 29 -3.73 -15.38 1.18
C ALA A 29 -2.61 -15.18 2.20
N PHE A 30 -1.40 -14.88 1.73
CA PHE A 30 -0.27 -14.65 2.61
C PHE A 30 -0.51 -13.46 3.53
N VAL A 31 -0.93 -12.33 2.98
CA VAL A 31 -1.18 -11.11 3.76
C VAL A 31 -2.33 -11.32 4.75
N THR A 32 -3.39 -11.99 4.31
CA THR A 32 -4.55 -12.25 5.16
C THR A 32 -4.17 -13.14 6.36
N GLY A 33 -3.23 -14.05 6.19
CA GLY A 33 -2.76 -14.95 7.24
C GLY A 33 -1.69 -14.36 8.16
N ASP A 34 -1.18 -13.17 7.86
CA ASP A 34 -0.09 -12.58 8.63
C ASP A 34 -0.62 -11.43 9.49
N PRO A 35 -0.59 -11.58 10.85
CA PRO A 35 -1.08 -10.54 11.74
C PRO A 35 -0.29 -9.23 11.66
N ARG A 36 0.90 -9.23 11.06
CA ARG A 36 1.74 -8.04 10.90
C ARG A 36 1.45 -7.31 9.60
N GLN A 37 0.51 -7.78 8.80
CA GLN A 37 0.16 -7.15 7.53
C GLN A 37 -1.34 -6.93 7.41
N THR A 38 -1.72 -5.91 6.67
CA THR A 38 -3.11 -5.57 6.42
C THR A 38 -3.25 -5.16 4.96
N LEU A 39 -4.29 -5.66 4.32
CA LEU A 39 -4.65 -5.28 2.95
C LEU A 39 -6.07 -4.71 2.97
N LEU A 40 -6.21 -3.47 2.51
CA LEU A 40 -7.51 -2.82 2.32
C LEU A 40 -7.77 -2.67 0.84
N LEU A 41 -8.97 -3.01 0.43
CA LEU A 41 -9.41 -2.90 -0.96
C LEU A 41 -10.54 -1.88 -1.05
N ALA A 42 -10.50 -1.06 -2.09
CA ALA A 42 -11.60 -0.14 -2.41
C ALA A 42 -12.43 -0.77 -3.51
N GLU A 43 -13.73 -0.89 -3.26
CA GLU A 43 -14.66 -1.46 -4.21
C GLU A 43 -15.69 -0.41 -4.63
N LEU A 44 -15.96 -0.33 -5.93
CA LEU A 44 -16.94 0.59 -6.48
C LEU A 44 -17.71 -0.14 -7.57
N ASP A 45 -19.04 -0.20 -7.41
CA ASP A 45 -19.93 -0.90 -8.35
C ASP A 45 -19.50 -2.35 -8.60
N GLY A 46 -19.11 -3.06 -7.55
CA GLY A 46 -18.72 -4.46 -7.63
C GLY A 46 -17.32 -4.72 -8.14
N VAL A 47 -16.55 -3.68 -8.44
CA VAL A 47 -15.18 -3.79 -8.96
C VAL A 47 -14.21 -3.29 -7.91
N VAL A 48 -13.16 -4.06 -7.64
CA VAL A 48 -12.06 -3.62 -6.78
C VAL A 48 -11.18 -2.68 -7.60
N CYS A 49 -11.20 -1.41 -7.27
CA CYS A 49 -10.55 -0.36 -8.06
C CYS A 49 -9.35 0.28 -7.35
N GLY A 50 -9.03 -0.15 -6.15
CA GLY A 50 -7.87 0.36 -5.43
C GLY A 50 -7.46 -0.57 -4.31
N LEU A 51 -6.19 -0.47 -3.90
CA LEU A 51 -5.70 -1.21 -2.75
C LEU A 51 -4.65 -0.40 -2.00
N ILE A 52 -4.55 -0.65 -0.70
CA ILE A 52 -3.42 -0.22 0.10
C ILE A 52 -2.99 -1.40 0.97
N ALA A 53 -1.70 -1.66 1.01
CA ALA A 53 -1.12 -2.70 1.83
C ALA A 53 -0.22 -2.07 2.90
N LEU A 54 -0.38 -2.54 4.13
CA LEU A 54 0.36 -2.05 5.29
C LEU A 54 1.14 -3.17 5.92
N HIS A 55 2.30 -2.82 6.45
CA HIS A 55 3.12 -3.72 7.25
C HIS A 55 3.42 -3.05 8.60
N TRP A 56 3.08 -3.72 9.69
CA TRP A 56 3.32 -3.24 11.04
C TRP A 56 4.70 -3.73 11.47
N ILE A 57 5.65 -2.80 11.63
CA ILE A 57 7.06 -3.12 11.80
C ILE A 57 7.55 -2.58 13.13
N TYR A 58 8.18 -3.43 13.93
CA TYR A 58 8.81 -2.96 15.16
C TYR A 58 10.13 -2.25 14.81
N SER A 59 10.29 -1.04 15.30
CA SER A 59 11.51 -0.26 15.11
C SER A 59 12.34 -0.27 16.37
N VAL A 60 13.51 -0.89 16.31
CA VAL A 60 14.45 -0.89 17.45
C VAL A 60 14.85 0.54 17.81
N ALA A 61 15.07 1.37 16.81
CA ALA A 61 15.49 2.76 17.03
C ALA A 61 14.44 3.59 17.76
N HIS A 62 13.15 3.33 17.49
CA HIS A 62 12.05 4.08 18.11
C HIS A 62 11.45 3.35 19.33
N GLY A 63 11.77 2.07 19.52
CA GLY A 63 11.21 1.26 20.59
C GLY A 63 9.71 1.03 20.45
N ALA A 64 9.17 1.05 19.25
CA ALA A 64 7.74 0.95 18.99
C ALA A 64 7.48 0.50 17.57
N ASP A 65 6.25 0.06 17.31
CA ASP A 65 5.83 -0.26 15.96
C ASP A 65 5.61 1.00 15.13
N LEU A 66 5.85 0.88 13.83
CA LEU A 66 5.46 1.87 12.84
C LEU A 66 4.62 1.16 11.77
N ALA A 67 3.84 1.91 11.03
CA ALA A 67 3.10 1.39 9.89
C ALA A 67 3.83 1.76 8.62
N ARG A 68 4.09 0.78 7.76
CA ARG A 68 4.71 1.04 6.45
C ARG A 68 3.73 0.68 5.35
N ILE A 69 3.48 1.62 4.45
CA ILE A 69 2.70 1.37 3.26
C ILE A 69 3.61 0.67 2.25
N THR A 70 3.28 -0.57 1.91
CA THR A 70 4.06 -1.37 0.97
C THR A 70 3.51 -1.30 -0.45
N ALA A 71 2.24 -0.93 -0.59
CA ALA A 71 1.63 -0.71 -1.90
C ALA A 71 0.44 0.23 -1.74
N LEU A 72 0.27 1.13 -2.69
CA LEU A 72 -0.92 1.97 -2.82
C LEU A 72 -1.14 2.22 -4.31
N VAL A 73 -2.27 1.75 -4.82
CA VAL A 73 -2.59 1.91 -6.23
C VAL A 73 -4.09 2.02 -6.43
N VAL A 74 -4.48 2.87 -7.38
CA VAL A 74 -5.86 3.02 -7.86
C VAL A 74 -5.87 2.72 -9.35
N ALA A 75 -6.87 1.98 -9.79
CA ALA A 75 -7.01 1.62 -11.20
C ALA A 75 -7.08 2.89 -12.07
N PRO A 76 -6.45 2.90 -13.26
CA PRO A 76 -6.39 4.11 -14.10
C PRO A 76 -7.75 4.73 -14.42
N GLY A 77 -8.77 3.92 -14.63
CA GLY A 77 -10.12 4.41 -14.92
C GLY A 77 -10.83 5.05 -13.74
N TYR A 78 -10.25 5.01 -12.56
CA TYR A 78 -10.84 5.50 -11.32
C TYR A 78 -10.03 6.62 -10.68
N ALA A 79 -9.07 7.18 -11.40
CA ALA A 79 -8.25 8.28 -10.90
C ALA A 79 -9.12 9.53 -10.64
N ARG A 80 -8.65 10.38 -9.71
CA ARG A 80 -9.27 11.67 -9.37
C ARG A 80 -10.67 11.55 -8.75
N ARG A 81 -11.01 10.40 -8.18
CA ARG A 81 -12.28 10.20 -7.45
C ARG A 81 -12.09 10.18 -5.93
N GLY A 82 -10.88 10.49 -5.46
CA GLY A 82 -10.59 10.49 -4.03
C GLY A 82 -10.38 9.12 -3.41
N ILE A 83 -10.28 8.07 -4.23
CA ILE A 83 -10.13 6.69 -3.74
C ILE A 83 -8.81 6.51 -3.01
N GLY A 84 -7.70 6.97 -3.60
CA GLY A 84 -6.38 6.87 -2.97
C GLY A 84 -6.33 7.62 -1.64
N ARG A 85 -6.89 8.81 -1.59
CA ARG A 85 -6.96 9.60 -0.35
C ARG A 85 -7.77 8.87 0.72
N ARG A 86 -8.88 8.27 0.34
CA ARG A 86 -9.71 7.52 1.28
C ARG A 86 -9.02 6.27 1.81
N LEU A 87 -8.34 5.53 0.94
CA LEU A 87 -7.55 4.38 1.37
C LEU A 87 -6.48 4.80 2.36
N LEU A 88 -5.80 5.91 2.08
CA LEU A 88 -4.76 6.43 2.95
C LEU A 88 -5.32 6.85 4.31
N ARG A 89 -6.48 7.52 4.33
CA ARG A 89 -7.12 7.91 5.58
C ARG A 89 -7.54 6.71 6.43
N GLU A 90 -8.07 5.67 5.80
CA GLU A 90 -8.44 4.44 6.52
C GLU A 90 -7.20 3.79 7.14
N ALA A 91 -6.10 3.73 6.39
CA ALA A 91 -4.83 3.21 6.89
C ALA A 91 -4.33 4.02 8.09
N GLU A 92 -4.39 5.34 7.99
CA GLU A 92 -3.97 6.23 9.09
C GLU A 92 -4.83 6.03 10.33
N GLN A 93 -6.13 5.85 10.15
CA GLN A 93 -7.02 5.58 11.30
C GLN A 93 -6.71 4.24 11.95
N MET A 94 -6.42 3.21 11.15
CA MET A 94 -6.00 1.92 11.70
C MET A 94 -4.72 2.07 12.53
N ALA A 95 -3.75 2.83 12.02
CA ALA A 95 -2.50 3.08 12.73
C ALA A 95 -2.75 3.80 14.06
N ARG A 96 -3.62 4.81 14.07
CA ARG A 96 -3.97 5.54 15.30
C ARG A 96 -4.65 4.62 16.31
N ARG A 97 -5.58 3.78 15.86
CA ARG A 97 -6.27 2.84 16.76
C ARG A 97 -5.33 1.80 17.34
N ALA A 98 -4.30 1.43 16.60
CA ALA A 98 -3.29 0.50 17.07
C ALA A 98 -2.24 1.16 17.98
N GLY A 99 -2.35 2.47 18.22
CA GLY A 99 -1.40 3.19 19.05
C GLY A 99 -0.09 3.49 18.35
N VAL A 100 -0.04 3.37 17.02
CA VAL A 100 1.15 3.63 16.22
C VAL A 100 1.17 5.12 15.88
N ALA A 101 2.30 5.78 16.15
CA ALA A 101 2.44 7.22 15.96
C ALA A 101 3.09 7.60 14.62
N ARG A 102 3.55 6.62 13.84
CA ARG A 102 4.30 6.89 12.62
C ARG A 102 3.82 6.02 11.48
N ILE A 103 3.58 6.63 10.34
CA ILE A 103 3.27 5.92 9.09
C ILE A 103 4.24 6.39 8.02
N GLU A 104 4.79 5.45 7.27
CA GLU A 104 5.80 5.71 6.24
C GLU A 104 5.37 5.13 4.91
N VAL A 105 5.82 5.75 3.84
CA VAL A 105 5.71 5.22 2.49
C VAL A 105 6.99 5.51 1.73
N THR A 106 7.44 4.54 0.93
CA THR A 106 8.57 4.74 0.03
C THR A 106 8.05 4.79 -1.40
N SER A 107 8.41 5.83 -2.13
CA SER A 107 8.03 5.99 -3.52
C SER A 107 9.27 6.19 -4.38
N ASN A 108 9.27 5.61 -5.59
CA ASN A 108 10.36 5.81 -6.52
C ASN A 108 10.51 7.31 -6.81
N ILE A 109 11.77 7.78 -6.84
CA ILE A 109 12.06 9.20 -7.05
C ILE A 109 11.50 9.73 -8.39
N ARG A 110 11.28 8.85 -9.37
CA ARG A 110 10.72 9.23 -10.68
C ARG A 110 9.20 9.36 -10.68
N ARG A 111 8.53 8.91 -9.62
CA ARG A 111 7.06 8.99 -9.53
C ARG A 111 6.64 10.31 -8.92
N THR A 112 6.85 11.40 -9.67
CA THR A 112 6.60 12.75 -9.18
C THR A 112 5.13 12.99 -8.84
N GLU A 113 4.19 12.38 -9.56
CA GLU A 113 2.76 12.51 -9.26
C GLU A 113 2.42 11.91 -7.90
N ALA A 114 3.02 10.77 -7.57
CA ALA A 114 2.83 10.14 -6.27
C ALA A 114 3.39 11.04 -5.16
N HIS A 115 4.54 11.67 -5.40
CA HIS A 115 5.14 12.58 -4.42
C HIS A 115 4.21 13.76 -4.11
N VAL A 116 3.61 14.35 -5.14
CA VAL A 116 2.65 15.46 -4.97
C VAL A 116 1.44 14.96 -4.18
N PHE A 117 0.93 13.79 -4.51
CA PHE A 117 -0.19 13.19 -3.79
C PHE A 117 0.11 13.04 -2.30
N TYR A 118 1.26 12.45 -1.95
CA TYR A 118 1.61 12.25 -0.54
C TYR A 118 1.79 13.57 0.20
N ARG A 119 2.44 14.56 -0.41
CA ARG A 119 2.60 15.87 0.21
C ARG A 119 1.25 16.54 0.45
N ASN A 120 0.33 16.43 -0.51
CA ASN A 120 -1.03 16.97 -0.36
C ASN A 120 -1.83 16.27 0.73
N CYS A 121 -1.45 15.04 1.09
CA CYS A 121 -2.06 14.30 2.19
C CYS A 121 -1.36 14.53 3.53
N GLY A 122 -0.40 15.43 3.60
CA GLY A 122 0.28 15.79 4.83
C GLY A 122 1.58 15.02 5.11
N TYR A 123 2.07 14.28 4.14
CA TYR A 123 3.34 13.55 4.28
C TYR A 123 4.50 14.47 3.96
N THR A 124 5.57 14.33 4.72
CA THR A 124 6.80 15.11 4.52
C THR A 124 7.91 14.20 4.03
N ASP A 125 8.88 14.79 3.34
CA ASP A 125 10.04 14.05 2.84
C ASP A 125 10.83 13.50 4.04
N GLY A 126 11.22 12.24 3.95
CA GLY A 126 11.96 11.57 4.98
C GLY A 126 13.37 11.21 4.54
N SER A 127 13.87 10.10 5.07
CA SER A 127 15.22 9.62 4.79
C SER A 127 15.34 9.09 3.37
N LEU A 128 16.57 9.10 2.84
CA LEU A 128 16.87 8.44 1.57
C LEU A 128 16.75 6.93 1.72
N ARG A 129 16.30 6.29 0.65
CA ARG A 129 16.26 4.84 0.57
C ARG A 129 17.46 4.35 -0.22
N PHE A 130 18.22 3.43 0.36
CA PHE A 130 19.34 2.77 -0.31
C PHE A 130 18.97 1.32 -0.56
N VAL A 131 19.18 0.84 -1.76
CA VAL A 131 18.81 -0.52 -2.16
C VAL A 131 20.01 -1.22 -2.76
N LYS A 132 20.25 -2.45 -2.34
CA LYS A 132 21.25 -3.34 -2.94
C LYS A 132 20.57 -4.66 -3.25
N LEU A 133 20.64 -5.08 -4.49
CA LEU A 133 20.11 -6.38 -4.88
C LEU A 133 21.08 -7.47 -4.44
N LEU A 134 20.58 -8.50 -3.78
CA LEU A 134 21.38 -9.57 -3.22
C LEU A 134 21.28 -10.87 -4.03
N GLY A 135 20.81 -10.79 -5.26
CA GLY A 135 20.78 -11.93 -6.16
C GLY A 135 22.17 -12.31 -6.68
N ASP A 136 22.28 -13.47 -7.31
CA ASP A 136 23.51 -13.98 -7.93
C ASP A 136 23.84 -13.26 -9.23
#